data_9b3ae9e9ab235654f2d1a4cb022ee995
#
_entry.id   9b3ae9e9ab235654f2d1a4cb022ee995
#
_cell.length_a   1.000
_cell.length_b   1.000
_cell.length_c   1.000
_cell.angle_alpha   90.00
_cell.angle_beta   90.00
_cell.angle_gamma   90.00
#
_symmetry.space_group_name_H-M   'P 1'
#
loop_
_entity.id
_entity.type
_entity.pdbx_description
1 polymer ?
#
loop_
_entity_poly.entity_id
_entity_poly.type
_entity_poly.pdbx_seq_one_letter_code
_entity_poly.pdbx_strand_id
1 'polypeptide(L)'
;APAPAPYGQPPHQPYGQGPAPTAPMPPGYGQQPQAPQAPPGYGQPAPPPGYGQQPPFGQIPGQQAYGVPQGAPQGGAGVTAALQQFKETPTGQRWTQQNKKLIRVDLGMGGQPVLARQGSMVLYQGKVDFSYKGAGFAGRIVGNATGQEMQLMRCTGQGQVFLAENSTHVHPIELQGDAICVSAENVLAFDESLQYEVRRIEGHGIPGGALFTMQFQGTGTIVVKTHGTPVVLPVTPTTFADCNAVVAWSAASQVVVSSQVRMRRNAYPGDTGESVNLQFRGAPGNFIVVQPYEV
;
A
#
# COMPACT_ATOMS: atom_id res chain seq x y z
N ALA A 1 16.37 -34.71 -57.88
CA ALA A 1 17.09 -34.46 -56.65
C ALA A 1 16.41 -35.22 -55.51
N PRO A 2 17.10 -36.08 -54.71
CA PRO A 2 16.53 -36.84 -53.64
C PRO A 2 16.35 -35.97 -52.36
N ALA A 3 15.31 -36.31 -51.60
CA ALA A 3 14.94 -35.63 -50.36
C ALA A 3 15.97 -35.91 -49.23
N PRO A 4 16.19 -34.96 -48.31
CA PRO A 4 17.11 -35.16 -47.18
C PRO A 4 16.46 -36.07 -46.10
N ALA A 5 17.31 -36.93 -45.53
CA ALA A 5 16.98 -37.87 -44.48
C ALA A 5 16.73 -37.19 -43.12
N PRO A 6 15.90 -37.80 -42.22
CA PRO A 6 15.63 -37.21 -40.89
C PRO A 6 16.82 -37.43 -39.94
N TYR A 7 17.12 -36.37 -39.17
CA TYR A 7 18.13 -36.40 -38.11
C TYR A 7 17.71 -37.34 -36.98
N GLY A 8 18.62 -38.27 -36.64
CA GLY A 8 18.43 -39.24 -35.56
C GLY A 8 18.50 -38.56 -34.18
N GLN A 9 17.62 -39.00 -33.28
CA GLN A 9 17.64 -38.67 -31.87
C GLN A 9 18.83 -39.31 -31.16
N PRO A 10 19.52 -38.60 -30.21
CA PRO A 10 20.54 -39.20 -29.37
C PRO A 10 19.89 -40.16 -28.32
N PRO A 11 20.60 -41.22 -27.90
CA PRO A 11 20.07 -42.24 -26.99
C PRO A 11 19.95 -41.70 -25.55
N HIS A 12 18.81 -41.99 -24.92
CA HIS A 12 18.58 -41.77 -23.50
C HIS A 12 19.46 -42.68 -22.66
N GLN A 13 20.31 -42.10 -21.82
CA GLN A 13 21.00 -42.81 -20.75
C GLN A 13 20.07 -42.90 -19.53
N PRO A 14 19.93 -44.03 -18.83
CA PRO A 14 19.21 -44.12 -17.59
C PRO A 14 20.08 -43.56 -16.44
N TYR A 15 19.60 -42.50 -15.81
CA TYR A 15 20.19 -42.01 -14.57
C TYR A 15 19.88 -42.98 -13.43
N GLY A 16 20.95 -43.62 -12.92
CA GLY A 16 20.90 -44.40 -11.71
C GLY A 16 20.54 -43.52 -10.49
N GLN A 17 19.64 -44.02 -9.67
CA GLN A 17 19.32 -43.43 -8.37
C GLN A 17 20.54 -43.57 -7.44
N GLY A 18 21.19 -42.44 -7.14
CA GLY A 18 22.12 -42.30 -6.02
C GLY A 18 21.32 -42.01 -4.73
N PRO A 19 21.77 -42.50 -3.56
CA PRO A 19 21.10 -42.26 -2.32
C PRO A 19 21.16 -40.75 -1.94
N ALA A 20 20.04 -40.24 -1.44
CA ALA A 20 19.92 -38.87 -0.97
C ALA A 20 20.91 -38.59 0.18
N PRO A 21 21.56 -37.43 0.21
CA PRO A 21 22.36 -37.04 1.35
C PRO A 21 21.44 -36.72 2.54
N THR A 22 21.68 -37.43 3.64
CA THR A 22 21.08 -37.15 4.96
C THR A 22 21.55 -35.79 5.44
N ALA A 23 20.60 -34.85 5.59
CA ALA A 23 20.86 -33.59 6.26
C ALA A 23 21.21 -33.82 7.72
N PRO A 24 22.20 -33.14 8.29
CA PRO A 24 22.49 -33.22 9.72
C PRO A 24 21.36 -32.57 10.52
N MET A 25 20.82 -33.31 11.50
CA MET A 25 19.90 -32.78 12.49
C MET A 25 20.59 -31.70 13.35
N PRO A 26 19.93 -30.57 13.63
CA PRO A 26 20.44 -29.63 14.62
C PRO A 26 20.37 -30.26 16.02
N PRO A 27 21.33 -29.96 16.92
CA PRO A 27 21.32 -30.47 18.29
C PRO A 27 20.13 -29.93 19.06
N GLY A 28 19.50 -30.83 19.84
CA GLY A 28 18.32 -30.57 20.65
C GLY A 28 18.53 -29.45 21.68
N TYR A 29 17.66 -28.48 21.67
CA TYR A 29 17.48 -27.57 22.80
C TYR A 29 16.50 -28.22 23.76
N GLY A 30 17.08 -29.01 24.71
CA GLY A 30 16.44 -29.32 25.98
C GLY A 30 16.99 -28.35 26.98
N GLN A 31 16.16 -27.49 27.51
CA GLN A 31 16.02 -27.04 28.88
C GLN A 31 15.22 -25.74 28.91
N GLN A 32 14.03 -25.81 29.50
CA GLN A 32 13.27 -24.63 29.91
C GLN A 32 14.10 -23.88 30.97
N PRO A 33 14.20 -22.56 30.89
CA PRO A 33 14.70 -21.76 31.98
C PRO A 33 13.66 -21.74 33.09
N GLN A 34 14.07 -22.24 34.31
CA GLN A 34 13.34 -22.03 35.55
C GLN A 34 13.22 -20.53 35.83
N ALA A 35 12.01 -20.10 36.20
CA ALA A 35 11.76 -18.75 36.69
C ALA A 35 12.65 -18.44 37.90
N PRO A 36 13.19 -17.21 38.01
CA PRO A 36 13.95 -16.80 39.19
C PRO A 36 13.04 -16.73 40.39
N GLN A 37 13.45 -17.40 41.48
CA GLN A 37 12.84 -17.28 42.81
C GLN A 37 13.03 -15.84 43.30
N ALA A 38 11.93 -15.26 43.82
CA ALA A 38 11.93 -13.97 44.49
C ALA A 38 12.77 -14.02 45.80
N PRO A 39 13.53 -12.98 46.11
CA PRO A 39 14.25 -12.88 47.38
C PRO A 39 13.29 -12.64 48.56
N PRO A 40 13.66 -13.10 49.79
CA PRO A 40 12.81 -13.01 50.98
C PRO A 40 12.59 -11.55 51.42
N GLY A 41 11.38 -11.32 51.94
CA GLY A 41 10.79 -10.06 52.26
C GLY A 41 11.59 -9.14 53.19
N TYR A 42 11.47 -7.86 52.89
CA TYR A 42 11.68 -6.79 53.85
C TYR A 42 10.33 -6.28 54.32
N GLY A 43 10.23 -6.18 55.67
CA GLY A 43 9.00 -5.90 56.38
C GLY A 43 8.36 -4.55 56.01
N GLN A 44 7.05 -4.54 56.06
CA GLN A 44 6.22 -3.35 56.00
C GLN A 44 6.50 -2.45 57.22
N PRO A 45 6.60 -1.14 57.07
CA PRO A 45 6.51 -0.20 58.17
C PRO A 45 5.06 -0.05 58.62
N ALA A 46 4.86 -0.09 59.94
CA ALA A 46 3.58 0.09 60.59
C ALA A 46 3.03 1.53 60.42
N PRO A 47 1.70 1.71 60.39
CA PRO A 47 1.10 3.03 60.33
C PRO A 47 1.23 3.78 61.69
N PRO A 48 1.36 5.11 61.70
CA PRO A 48 1.41 5.89 62.93
C PRO A 48 0.01 5.97 63.59
N PRO A 49 -0.02 6.08 64.93
CA PRO A 49 -1.28 6.09 65.69
C PRO A 49 -2.04 7.42 65.57
N GLY A 50 -3.37 7.28 65.56
CA GLY A 50 -4.28 8.37 65.46
C GLY A 50 -4.40 9.24 66.69
N TYR A 51 -4.82 10.47 66.50
CA TYR A 51 -5.46 11.30 67.52
C TYR A 51 -6.83 11.73 66.98
N GLY A 52 -7.80 11.45 67.58
CA GLY A 52 -9.01 11.59 68.21
C GLY A 52 -9.49 13.03 68.32
N GLN A 53 -10.74 13.20 68.01
CA GLN A 53 -11.82 13.73 68.84
C GLN A 53 -12.96 14.26 67.92
N GLN A 54 -14.13 13.66 68.08
CA GLN A 54 -15.41 14.26 67.72
C GLN A 54 -15.79 15.32 68.78
N PRO A 55 -16.65 16.27 68.42
CA PRO A 55 -17.91 16.41 69.19
C PRO A 55 -19.17 16.54 68.33
N PRO A 56 -20.35 16.54 68.99
CA PRO A 56 -21.57 15.90 68.44
C PRO A 56 -22.68 16.92 68.08
N PHE A 57 -23.76 16.31 67.53
CA PHE A 57 -25.16 16.80 67.47
C PHE A 57 -25.61 17.56 66.22
N GLY A 58 -26.58 16.91 65.63
CA GLY A 58 -27.59 17.51 64.78
C GLY A 58 -28.37 16.46 63.94
N GLN A 59 -29.32 15.75 64.57
CA GLN A 59 -30.29 14.89 63.87
C GLN A 59 -31.28 15.72 63.07
N ILE A 60 -31.48 15.34 61.78
CA ILE A 60 -32.73 15.53 61.03
C ILE A 60 -33.04 14.25 60.31
N PRO A 61 -34.24 13.64 60.50
CA PRO A 61 -34.58 12.36 59.88
C PRO A 61 -35.26 12.59 58.52
N GLY A 62 -34.93 11.67 57.56
CA GLY A 62 -35.76 11.46 56.39
C GLY A 62 -35.12 11.76 55.04
N GLN A 63 -34.48 10.77 54.48
CA GLN A 63 -34.79 10.20 53.19
C GLN A 63 -33.69 9.18 52.80
N GLN A 64 -34.10 7.93 52.72
CA GLN A 64 -33.29 6.88 52.11
C GLN A 64 -33.16 7.16 50.62
N ALA A 65 -31.97 7.64 50.20
CA ALA A 65 -31.60 7.60 48.80
C ALA A 65 -30.92 6.24 48.56
N TYR A 66 -31.60 5.41 47.79
CA TYR A 66 -31.04 4.17 47.26
C TYR A 66 -29.71 4.51 46.56
N GLY A 67 -28.62 3.82 46.97
CA GLY A 67 -27.31 3.96 46.34
C GLY A 67 -27.41 3.52 44.89
N VAL A 68 -27.15 4.47 44.01
CA VAL A 68 -26.91 4.26 42.60
C VAL A 68 -25.56 3.53 42.52
N PRO A 69 -25.40 2.38 41.83
CA PRO A 69 -24.09 1.78 41.61
C PRO A 69 -23.20 2.81 40.91
N GLN A 70 -22.09 3.11 41.53
CA GLN A 70 -21.07 3.96 40.93
C GLN A 70 -20.64 3.33 39.58
N GLY A 71 -21.11 3.94 38.50
CA GLY A 71 -20.78 3.51 37.13
C GLY A 71 -19.28 3.44 36.92
N ALA A 72 -18.90 2.51 36.07
CA ALA A 72 -17.53 2.37 35.57
C ALA A 72 -16.90 3.73 35.25
N PRO A 73 -15.58 3.90 35.42
CA PRO A 73 -14.92 5.16 35.15
C PRO A 73 -15.25 5.60 33.71
N GLN A 74 -16.08 6.64 33.57
CA GLN A 74 -16.27 7.31 32.30
C GLN A 74 -14.89 7.78 31.85
N GLY A 75 -14.42 7.19 30.72
CA GLY A 75 -13.19 7.63 30.07
C GLY A 75 -13.22 9.14 29.98
N GLY A 76 -12.29 9.78 30.68
CA GLY A 76 -12.35 11.20 31.00
C GLY A 76 -12.59 12.03 29.73
N ALA A 77 -13.38 13.08 29.85
CA ALA A 77 -13.67 14.06 28.79
C ALA A 77 -12.40 14.52 28.04
N GLY A 78 -11.22 14.41 28.69
CA GLY A 78 -9.91 14.72 28.14
C GLY A 78 -9.47 13.86 26.98
N VAL A 79 -9.69 12.52 27.01
CA VAL A 79 -9.28 11.62 25.91
C VAL A 79 -10.13 11.89 24.67
N THR A 80 -11.43 11.99 24.85
CA THR A 80 -12.34 12.29 23.73
C THR A 80 -12.02 13.65 23.09
N ALA A 81 -11.76 14.66 23.90
CA ALA A 81 -11.38 16.00 23.40
C ALA A 81 -10.02 15.97 22.66
N ALA A 82 -9.04 15.24 23.19
CA ALA A 82 -7.72 15.11 22.56
C ALA A 82 -7.78 14.41 21.20
N LEU A 83 -8.71 13.45 21.03
CA LEU A 83 -8.85 12.68 19.79
C LEU A 83 -9.78 13.34 18.76
N GLN A 84 -10.47 14.45 19.09
CA GLN A 84 -11.36 15.13 18.15
C GLN A 84 -10.69 15.53 16.84
N GLN A 85 -9.46 16.00 16.89
CA GLN A 85 -8.69 16.41 15.72
C GLN A 85 -8.31 15.25 14.78
N PHE A 86 -8.42 14.01 15.25
CA PHE A 86 -8.13 12.80 14.46
C PHE A 86 -9.40 12.06 14.04
N LYS A 87 -10.57 12.63 14.26
CA LYS A 87 -11.82 12.01 13.83
C LYS A 87 -11.84 11.81 12.33
N GLU A 88 -12.48 10.73 11.93
CA GLU A 88 -12.77 10.45 10.53
C GLU A 88 -13.45 11.62 9.84
N THR A 89 -13.08 11.88 8.59
CA THR A 89 -13.70 12.90 7.74
C THR A 89 -14.92 12.27 7.04
N PRO A 90 -16.16 12.55 7.47
CA PRO A 90 -17.36 12.07 6.80
C PRO A 90 -17.70 13.00 5.64
N THR A 91 -17.59 12.53 4.39
CA THR A 91 -17.93 13.36 3.22
C THR A 91 -19.16 12.89 2.49
N GLY A 92 -19.71 11.71 2.80
CA GLY A 92 -20.81 11.11 2.03
C GLY A 92 -20.43 10.74 0.60
N GLN A 93 -19.16 10.72 0.29
CA GLN A 93 -18.61 10.29 -1.00
C GLN A 93 -18.10 8.87 -0.92
N ARG A 94 -18.12 8.16 -2.06
CA ARG A 94 -17.57 6.80 -2.14
C ARG A 94 -16.09 6.76 -1.75
N TRP A 95 -15.29 7.63 -2.33
CA TRP A 95 -13.86 7.79 -2.00
C TRP A 95 -13.69 9.05 -1.15
N THR A 96 -13.06 8.91 0.01
CA THR A 96 -12.81 10.00 0.93
C THR A 96 -11.38 9.96 1.44
N GLN A 97 -10.62 11.00 1.12
CA GLN A 97 -9.28 11.16 1.66
C GLN A 97 -9.38 11.58 3.14
N GLN A 98 -8.89 10.74 4.04
CA GLN A 98 -8.91 11.00 5.49
C GLN A 98 -7.77 11.93 5.93
N ASN A 99 -6.64 11.77 5.29
CA ASN A 99 -5.46 12.64 5.41
C ASN A 99 -4.58 12.42 4.17
N LYS A 100 -3.43 13.09 4.11
CA LYS A 100 -2.53 13.00 2.94
C LYS A 100 -2.09 11.58 2.59
N LYS A 101 -2.15 10.62 3.55
CA LYS A 101 -1.59 9.27 3.40
C LYS A 101 -2.62 8.15 3.54
N LEU A 102 -3.88 8.49 3.83
CA LEU A 102 -4.94 7.51 4.11
C LEU A 102 -6.19 7.88 3.33
N ILE A 103 -6.71 6.94 2.58
CA ILE A 103 -7.97 7.07 1.86
C ILE A 103 -8.95 5.98 2.29
N ARG A 104 -10.22 6.33 2.40
CA ARG A 104 -11.32 5.41 2.65
C ARG A 104 -12.13 5.22 1.37
N VAL A 105 -12.56 4.00 1.11
CA VAL A 105 -13.60 3.70 0.13
C VAL A 105 -14.81 3.09 0.83
N ASP A 106 -16.00 3.55 0.47
CA ASP A 106 -17.27 2.97 0.91
C ASP A 106 -17.83 2.06 -0.20
N LEU A 107 -17.79 0.73 0.06
CA LEU A 107 -18.23 -0.29 -0.89
C LEU A 107 -19.76 -0.35 -1.00
N GLY A 108 -20.48 0.13 0.02
CA GLY A 108 -21.95 0.23 0.00
C GLY A 108 -22.44 1.30 -0.96
N MET A 109 -21.61 2.30 -1.25
CA MET A 109 -21.96 3.37 -2.19
C MET A 109 -21.63 2.93 -3.62
N GLY A 110 -22.67 2.86 -4.45
CA GLY A 110 -22.55 2.45 -5.86
C GLY A 110 -22.44 0.94 -6.10
N GLY A 111 -22.30 0.12 -5.05
CA GLY A 111 -22.34 -1.35 -5.14
C GLY A 111 -21.26 -2.02 -5.99
N GLN A 112 -20.25 -1.25 -6.42
CA GLN A 112 -19.19 -1.77 -7.29
C GLN A 112 -17.95 -2.23 -6.50
N PRO A 113 -17.32 -3.33 -6.90
CA PRO A 113 -16.06 -3.75 -6.31
C PRO A 113 -14.93 -2.74 -6.54
N VAL A 114 -13.94 -2.83 -5.68
CA VAL A 114 -12.70 -2.07 -5.77
C VAL A 114 -11.53 -3.04 -5.92
N LEU A 115 -10.61 -2.71 -6.79
CA LEU A 115 -9.33 -3.38 -6.90
C LEU A 115 -8.28 -2.52 -6.19
N ALA A 116 -7.60 -3.09 -5.22
CA ALA A 116 -6.55 -2.42 -4.46
C ALA A 116 -5.25 -3.25 -4.50
N ARG A 117 -4.12 -2.59 -4.38
CA ARG A 117 -2.83 -3.26 -4.24
C ARG A 117 -2.84 -4.15 -3.00
N GLN A 118 -2.36 -5.38 -3.14
CA GLN A 118 -2.26 -6.29 -2.01
C GLN A 118 -1.34 -5.71 -0.94
N GLY A 119 -1.76 -5.82 0.33
CA GLY A 119 -1.03 -5.26 1.46
C GLY A 119 -1.33 -3.79 1.76
N SER A 120 -2.11 -3.07 0.93
CA SER A 120 -2.46 -1.67 1.15
C SER A 120 -3.61 -1.46 2.14
N MET A 121 -4.35 -2.50 2.50
CA MET A 121 -5.46 -2.42 3.45
C MET A 121 -4.93 -2.24 4.87
N VAL A 122 -5.35 -1.16 5.53
CA VAL A 122 -4.98 -0.81 6.90
C VAL A 122 -6.07 -1.20 7.88
N LEU A 123 -7.33 -0.96 7.51
CA LEU A 123 -8.52 -1.19 8.33
C LEU A 123 -9.73 -1.43 7.42
N TYR A 124 -10.69 -2.21 7.88
CA TYR A 124 -12.01 -2.27 7.27
C TYR A 124 -13.10 -2.33 8.34
N GLN A 125 -14.30 -1.91 7.98
CA GLN A 125 -15.49 -1.95 8.83
C GLN A 125 -16.69 -2.44 8.01
N GLY A 126 -17.58 -3.22 8.65
CA GLY A 126 -18.76 -3.78 8.01
C GLY A 126 -18.54 -5.16 7.40
N LYS A 127 -19.40 -5.55 6.47
CA LYS A 127 -19.35 -6.86 5.79
C LYS A 127 -18.54 -6.72 4.51
N VAL A 128 -17.26 -6.91 4.61
CA VAL A 128 -16.31 -6.80 3.48
C VAL A 128 -15.67 -8.16 3.22
N ASP A 129 -15.70 -8.57 1.97
CA ASP A 129 -15.05 -9.78 1.49
C ASP A 129 -13.84 -9.41 0.63
N PHE A 130 -12.75 -10.11 0.85
CA PHE A 130 -11.51 -9.95 0.11
C PHE A 130 -11.22 -11.20 -0.70
N SER A 131 -10.95 -11.02 -1.98
CA SER A 131 -10.55 -12.11 -2.87
C SER A 131 -9.30 -11.73 -3.65
N TYR A 132 -8.50 -12.73 -3.98
CA TYR A 132 -7.36 -12.53 -4.87
C TYR A 132 -7.87 -12.35 -6.30
N LYS A 133 -7.52 -11.24 -6.94
CA LYS A 133 -7.68 -11.10 -8.38
C LYS A 133 -6.32 -11.35 -8.99
N GLY A 134 -6.12 -12.59 -9.45
CA GLY A 134 -4.93 -12.94 -10.22
C GLY A 134 -4.76 -11.96 -11.38
N ALA A 135 -3.53 -11.53 -11.60
CA ALA A 135 -3.22 -10.54 -12.65
C ALA A 135 -3.47 -11.04 -14.08
N GLY A 136 -4.26 -12.09 -14.28
CA GLY A 136 -4.53 -12.68 -15.58
C GLY A 136 -3.24 -13.07 -16.33
N PHE A 137 -3.37 -13.37 -17.64
CA PHE A 137 -2.20 -13.73 -18.46
C PHE A 137 -1.19 -12.58 -18.60
N ALA A 138 -1.68 -11.33 -18.71
CA ALA A 138 -0.84 -10.14 -18.79
C ALA A 138 -0.06 -9.86 -17.51
N GLY A 139 -0.64 -10.09 -16.35
CA GLY A 139 0.05 -9.89 -15.07
C GLY A 139 1.11 -10.93 -14.74
N ARG A 140 0.95 -12.17 -15.24
CA ARG A 140 1.99 -13.20 -15.15
C ARG A 140 3.23 -12.83 -15.96
N ILE A 141 3.04 -12.20 -17.13
CA ILE A 141 4.17 -11.74 -17.96
C ILE A 141 4.92 -10.60 -17.26
N VAL A 142 4.21 -9.69 -16.61
CA VAL A 142 4.82 -8.60 -15.84
C VAL A 142 5.62 -9.14 -14.65
N GLY A 143 5.05 -10.07 -13.88
CA GLY A 143 5.69 -10.69 -12.72
C GLY A 143 6.97 -11.45 -13.07
N ASN A 144 6.94 -12.23 -14.13
CA ASN A 144 8.10 -13.01 -14.58
C ASN A 144 9.26 -12.16 -15.11
N ALA A 145 8.97 -10.96 -15.65
CA ALA A 145 9.99 -10.10 -16.23
C ALA A 145 10.66 -9.16 -15.22
N THR A 146 9.98 -8.82 -14.11
CA THR A 146 10.47 -7.82 -13.15
C THR A 146 10.60 -8.32 -11.72
N GLY A 147 10.08 -9.52 -11.40
CA GLY A 147 9.97 -10.01 -10.03
C GLY A 147 8.95 -9.23 -9.17
N GLN A 148 8.24 -8.27 -9.75
CA GLN A 148 7.21 -7.47 -9.08
C GLN A 148 5.85 -7.76 -9.72
N GLU A 149 5.22 -8.85 -9.30
CA GLU A 149 3.80 -9.04 -9.59
C GLU A 149 3.00 -7.94 -8.89
N MET A 150 2.31 -7.10 -9.66
CA MET A 150 1.29 -6.24 -9.09
C MET A 150 0.09 -7.12 -8.73
N GLN A 151 0.08 -7.59 -7.50
CA GLN A 151 -1.01 -8.40 -6.99
C GLN A 151 -2.14 -7.48 -6.55
N LEU A 152 -3.33 -7.70 -7.13
CA LEU A 152 -4.53 -6.96 -6.79
C LEU A 152 -5.43 -7.77 -5.89
N MET A 153 -5.91 -7.11 -4.85
CA MET A 153 -6.93 -7.58 -3.94
C MET A 153 -8.27 -6.97 -4.39
N ARG A 154 -9.26 -7.81 -4.59
CA ARG A 154 -10.62 -7.39 -4.92
C ARG A 154 -11.42 -7.27 -3.63
N CYS A 155 -11.93 -6.07 -3.35
CA CYS A 155 -12.73 -5.75 -2.19
C CYS A 155 -14.21 -5.68 -2.61
N THR A 156 -15.07 -6.44 -1.94
CA THR A 156 -16.51 -6.52 -2.24
C THR A 156 -17.33 -6.47 -0.95
N GLY A 157 -18.65 -6.33 -1.09
CA GLY A 157 -19.57 -6.35 0.05
C GLY A 157 -20.11 -4.99 0.41
N GLN A 158 -20.50 -4.81 1.67
CA GLN A 158 -21.05 -3.57 2.22
C GLN A 158 -20.27 -3.16 3.46
N GLY A 159 -19.49 -2.11 3.32
CA GLY A 159 -18.63 -1.62 4.39
C GLY A 159 -17.61 -0.63 3.86
N GLN A 160 -16.68 -0.29 4.71
CA GLN A 160 -15.65 0.68 4.43
C GLN A 160 -14.26 0.02 4.49
N VAL A 161 -13.41 0.37 3.55
CA VAL A 161 -12.01 -0.09 3.52
C VAL A 161 -11.09 1.12 3.52
N PHE A 162 -10.10 1.11 4.38
CA PHE A 162 -9.07 2.14 4.51
C PHE A 162 -7.78 1.64 3.90
N LEU A 163 -7.22 2.42 2.98
CA LEU A 163 -6.06 2.06 2.19
C LEU A 163 -4.93 3.06 2.39
N ALA A 164 -3.73 2.55 2.58
CA ALA A 164 -2.48 3.31 2.63
C ALA A 164 -1.31 2.41 2.23
N GLU A 165 -0.20 2.98 1.78
CA GLU A 165 1.01 2.22 1.47
C GLU A 165 2.27 3.05 1.70
N ASN A 166 3.21 2.49 2.45
CA ASN A 166 4.59 2.99 2.63
C ASN A 166 4.70 4.49 2.91
N SER A 167 3.75 5.05 3.68
CA SER A 167 3.73 6.49 3.99
C SER A 167 3.67 7.43 2.78
N THR A 168 3.31 6.96 1.60
CA THR A 168 3.09 7.77 0.40
C THR A 168 1.85 8.65 0.52
N HIS A 169 1.81 9.74 -0.22
CA HIS A 169 0.61 10.55 -0.35
C HIS A 169 -0.38 9.86 -1.29
N VAL A 170 -1.67 9.96 -1.02
CA VAL A 170 -2.73 9.35 -1.82
C VAL A 170 -3.59 10.43 -2.46
N HIS A 171 -3.90 10.24 -3.75
CA HIS A 171 -4.67 11.21 -4.54
C HIS A 171 -5.74 10.48 -5.35
N PRO A 172 -7.03 10.69 -5.06
CA PRO A 172 -8.09 10.20 -5.92
C PRO A 172 -8.18 11.02 -7.19
N ILE A 173 -8.28 10.34 -8.33
CA ILE A 173 -8.47 10.93 -9.67
C ILE A 173 -9.77 10.35 -10.22
N GLU A 174 -10.74 11.19 -10.46
CA GLU A 174 -12.02 10.83 -11.06
C GLU A 174 -11.94 10.89 -12.58
N LEU A 175 -12.29 9.80 -13.26
CA LEU A 175 -12.45 9.73 -14.70
C LEU A 175 -13.94 9.82 -15.07
N GLN A 176 -14.24 10.65 -16.05
CA GLN A 176 -15.61 10.88 -16.55
C GLN A 176 -15.72 10.53 -18.04
N GLY A 177 -15.22 9.36 -18.42
CA GLY A 177 -15.13 8.92 -19.81
C GLY A 177 -13.76 9.16 -20.43
N ASP A 178 -12.85 9.80 -19.71
CA ASP A 178 -11.47 10.08 -20.12
C ASP A 178 -10.59 8.85 -20.05
N ALA A 179 -9.36 8.98 -20.55
CA ALA A 179 -8.32 7.98 -20.43
C ALA A 179 -7.01 8.59 -19.90
N ILE A 180 -6.37 7.86 -18.98
CA ILE A 180 -5.10 8.24 -18.35
C ILE A 180 -4.16 7.04 -18.31
N CYS A 181 -2.87 7.28 -18.51
CA CYS A 181 -1.81 6.32 -18.21
C CYS A 181 -1.22 6.64 -16.82
N VAL A 182 -1.02 5.61 -16.01
CA VAL A 182 -0.42 5.73 -14.67
C VAL A 182 0.74 4.74 -14.58
N SER A 183 1.87 5.15 -14.03
CA SER A 183 2.94 4.22 -13.69
C SER A 183 2.40 3.15 -12.75
N ALA A 184 2.65 1.87 -13.04
CA ALA A 184 2.07 0.77 -12.26
C ALA A 184 2.46 0.83 -10.78
N GLU A 185 3.63 1.37 -10.47
CA GLU A 185 4.10 1.57 -9.10
C GLU A 185 3.26 2.59 -8.32
N ASN A 186 2.72 3.57 -9.03
CA ASN A 186 1.92 4.64 -8.45
C ASN A 186 0.43 4.31 -8.32
N VAL A 187 -0.05 3.17 -8.83
CA VAL A 187 -1.45 2.74 -8.65
C VAL A 187 -1.62 2.13 -7.27
N LEU A 188 -2.50 2.67 -6.43
CA LEU A 188 -2.88 2.12 -5.13
C LEU A 188 -4.17 1.30 -5.21
N ALA A 189 -5.23 1.88 -5.77
CA ALA A 189 -6.53 1.24 -5.89
C ALA A 189 -7.34 1.91 -7.02
N PHE A 190 -8.41 1.24 -7.48
CA PHE A 190 -9.32 1.79 -8.47
C PHE A 190 -10.67 1.05 -8.48
N ASP A 191 -11.69 1.72 -9.00
CA ASP A 191 -13.01 1.11 -9.20
C ASP A 191 -12.94 0.04 -10.29
N GLU A 192 -13.49 -1.15 -10.03
CA GLU A 192 -13.46 -2.28 -11.00
C GLU A 192 -14.28 -1.99 -12.27
N SER A 193 -15.12 -0.94 -12.27
CA SER A 193 -15.83 -0.46 -13.47
C SER A 193 -14.93 0.12 -14.55
N LEU A 194 -13.73 0.57 -14.18
CA LEU A 194 -12.77 1.08 -15.13
C LEU A 194 -12.17 -0.04 -15.97
N GLN A 195 -12.11 0.17 -17.27
CA GLN A 195 -11.32 -0.66 -18.16
C GLN A 195 -9.84 -0.31 -17.96
N TYR A 196 -9.00 -1.32 -17.85
CA TYR A 196 -7.56 -1.09 -17.73
C TYR A 196 -6.76 -2.06 -18.57
N GLU A 197 -5.64 -1.58 -19.07
CA GLU A 197 -4.66 -2.35 -19.83
C GLU A 197 -3.27 -2.10 -19.24
N VAL A 198 -2.52 -3.19 -19.02
CA VAL A 198 -1.12 -3.08 -18.59
C VAL A 198 -0.25 -2.97 -19.84
N ARG A 199 0.56 -1.93 -19.89
CA ARG A 199 1.51 -1.66 -20.99
C ARG A 199 2.93 -1.63 -20.44
N ARG A 200 3.86 -1.94 -21.32
CA ARG A 200 5.29 -1.95 -21.03
C ARG A 200 6.00 -0.93 -21.94
N ILE A 201 6.77 -0.04 -21.32
CA ILE A 201 7.68 0.85 -22.04
C ILE A 201 9.08 0.24 -21.89
N GLU A 202 9.61 -0.29 -23.00
CA GLU A 202 10.93 -0.92 -23.02
C GLU A 202 12.00 0.12 -23.37
N GLY A 203 13.18 0.00 -22.76
CA GLY A 203 14.31 0.85 -23.08
C GLY A 203 15.57 0.47 -22.33
N HIS A 204 16.72 0.66 -22.97
CA HIS A 204 17.99 0.51 -22.31
C HIS A 204 18.13 1.55 -21.19
N GLY A 205 18.62 1.11 -20.03
CA GLY A 205 18.85 1.97 -18.88
C GLY A 205 17.64 2.22 -17.99
N ILE A 206 16.45 1.72 -18.33
CA ILE A 206 15.31 1.71 -17.39
C ILE A 206 15.63 0.70 -16.29
N PRO A 207 15.56 1.08 -14.99
CA PRO A 207 15.73 0.14 -13.89
C PRO A 207 14.77 -1.05 -14.04
N GLY A 208 15.29 -2.28 -13.99
CA GLY A 208 14.50 -3.48 -14.26
C GLY A 208 14.19 -3.74 -15.75
N GLY A 209 14.74 -2.94 -16.70
CA GLY A 209 14.65 -3.13 -18.15
C GLY A 209 13.35 -2.62 -18.78
N ALA A 210 12.35 -2.24 -18.00
CA ALA A 210 11.10 -1.66 -18.51
C ALA A 210 10.32 -0.91 -17.43
N LEU A 211 9.59 0.13 -17.85
CA LEU A 211 8.58 0.77 -17.03
C LEU A 211 7.21 0.15 -17.33
N PHE A 212 6.54 -0.35 -16.31
CA PHE A 212 5.18 -0.85 -16.44
C PHE A 212 4.18 0.26 -16.14
N THR A 213 3.18 0.37 -16.99
CA THR A 213 2.13 1.38 -16.92
C THR A 213 0.77 0.74 -17.03
N MET A 214 -0.22 1.35 -16.42
CA MET A 214 -1.62 0.99 -16.57
C MET A 214 -2.35 2.13 -17.28
N GLN A 215 -2.94 1.82 -18.41
CA GLN A 215 -3.87 2.76 -19.07
C GLN A 215 -5.27 2.45 -18.55
N PHE A 216 -5.92 3.45 -18.00
CA PHE A 216 -7.30 3.39 -17.54
C PHE A 216 -8.21 4.17 -18.47
N GLN A 217 -9.45 3.70 -18.63
CA GLN A 217 -10.48 4.36 -19.42
C GLN A 217 -11.86 4.08 -18.83
N GLY A 218 -12.78 5.05 -18.95
CA GLY A 218 -14.17 4.92 -18.54
C GLY A 218 -14.55 5.88 -17.41
N THR A 219 -15.57 5.51 -16.63
CA THR A 219 -16.06 6.33 -15.52
C THR A 219 -15.81 5.62 -14.19
N GLY A 220 -15.14 6.31 -13.28
CA GLY A 220 -14.78 5.80 -11.96
C GLY A 220 -13.56 6.50 -11.40
N THR A 221 -13.10 6.06 -10.24
CA THR A 221 -11.98 6.67 -9.51
C THR A 221 -10.76 5.76 -9.54
N ILE A 222 -9.60 6.35 -9.77
CA ILE A 222 -8.28 5.76 -9.55
C ILE A 222 -7.65 6.49 -8.37
N VAL A 223 -7.06 5.73 -7.45
CA VAL A 223 -6.24 6.31 -6.37
C VAL A 223 -4.79 6.10 -6.73
N VAL A 224 -4.07 7.17 -6.93
CA VAL A 224 -2.63 7.15 -7.13
C VAL A 224 -1.90 7.46 -5.84
N LYS A 225 -0.73 6.86 -5.68
CA LYS A 225 0.19 7.12 -4.57
C LYS A 225 1.45 7.83 -5.08
N THR A 226 1.97 8.75 -4.26
CA THR A 226 3.14 9.56 -4.63
C THR A 226 4.08 9.76 -3.45
N HIS A 227 5.35 9.94 -3.74
CA HIS A 227 6.33 10.42 -2.76
C HIS A 227 6.29 11.95 -2.72
N GLY A 228 5.51 12.50 -1.77
CA GLY A 228 5.26 13.94 -1.68
C GLY A 228 4.12 14.44 -2.56
N THR A 229 3.99 15.75 -2.70
CA THR A 229 2.91 16.38 -3.47
C THR A 229 3.30 16.42 -4.95
N PRO A 230 2.49 15.82 -5.85
CA PRO A 230 2.80 15.83 -7.27
C PRO A 230 2.53 17.19 -7.92
N VAL A 231 3.13 17.40 -9.09
CA VAL A 231 2.92 18.59 -9.95
C VAL A 231 2.41 18.13 -11.30
N VAL A 232 1.39 18.84 -11.81
CA VAL A 232 0.85 18.62 -13.15
C VAL A 232 1.43 19.67 -14.09
N LEU A 233 2.01 19.23 -15.20
CA LEU A 233 2.64 20.08 -16.19
C LEU A 233 2.06 19.80 -17.58
N PRO A 234 1.94 20.81 -18.46
CA PRO A 234 1.57 20.58 -19.85
C PRO A 234 2.71 19.86 -20.59
N VAL A 235 2.33 18.96 -21.50
CA VAL A 235 3.29 18.31 -22.41
C VAL A 235 3.65 19.26 -23.54
N THR A 236 4.95 19.45 -23.73
CA THR A 236 5.54 20.19 -24.85
C THR A 236 6.47 19.28 -25.65
N PRO A 237 6.88 19.65 -26.88
CA PRO A 237 7.81 18.82 -27.67
C PRO A 237 9.15 18.53 -26.96
N THR A 238 9.49 19.34 -25.97
CA THR A 238 10.73 19.26 -25.18
C THR A 238 10.48 18.86 -23.73
N THR A 239 9.38 18.12 -23.43
CA THR A 239 9.10 17.63 -22.10
C THR A 239 9.83 16.31 -21.87
N PHE A 240 10.73 16.32 -20.89
CA PHE A 240 11.48 15.15 -20.44
C PHE A 240 11.31 14.99 -18.93
N ALA A 241 11.17 13.74 -18.46
CA ALA A 241 11.09 13.45 -17.04
C ALA A 241 11.84 12.17 -16.72
N ASP A 242 12.40 12.11 -15.51
CA ASP A 242 12.98 10.88 -14.96
C ASP A 242 11.89 9.81 -14.83
N CYS A 243 12.20 8.56 -15.21
CA CYS A 243 11.23 7.46 -15.21
C CYS A 243 10.66 7.19 -13.81
N ASN A 244 11.42 7.42 -12.73
CA ASN A 244 10.96 7.24 -11.35
C ASN A 244 10.11 8.40 -10.84
N ALA A 245 10.28 9.59 -11.43
CA ALA A 245 9.49 10.77 -11.08
C ALA A 245 8.12 10.79 -11.76
N VAL A 246 7.92 10.02 -12.85
CA VAL A 246 6.68 10.03 -13.62
C VAL A 246 5.60 9.23 -12.91
N VAL A 247 4.48 9.88 -12.57
CA VAL A 247 3.31 9.28 -11.92
C VAL A 247 2.23 8.91 -12.94
N ALA A 248 1.83 9.88 -13.78
CA ALA A 248 0.74 9.70 -14.72
C ALA A 248 0.85 10.68 -15.90
N TRP A 249 0.14 10.41 -17.00
CA TRP A 249 0.07 11.29 -18.17
C TRP A 249 -1.17 11.02 -19.02
N SER A 250 -1.51 11.95 -19.87
CA SER A 250 -2.60 11.80 -20.83
C SER A 250 -2.40 10.58 -21.72
N ALA A 251 -3.40 9.72 -21.86
CA ALA A 251 -3.29 8.51 -22.68
C ALA A 251 -3.01 8.80 -24.16
N ALA A 252 -3.32 10.01 -24.62
CA ALA A 252 -3.02 10.49 -25.98
C ALA A 252 -1.57 10.93 -26.17
N SER A 253 -0.76 11.02 -25.12
CA SER A 253 0.65 11.37 -25.22
C SER A 253 1.47 10.17 -25.68
N GLN A 254 2.37 10.40 -26.64
CA GLN A 254 3.40 9.44 -27.02
C GLN A 254 4.57 9.53 -26.04
N VAL A 255 5.03 8.38 -25.54
CA VAL A 255 6.18 8.30 -24.65
C VAL A 255 7.32 7.58 -25.36
N VAL A 256 8.49 8.21 -25.36
CA VAL A 256 9.71 7.67 -26.00
C VAL A 256 10.82 7.66 -24.97
N VAL A 257 11.56 6.56 -24.89
CA VAL A 257 12.76 6.50 -24.03
C VAL A 257 13.84 7.38 -24.65
N SER A 258 14.33 8.32 -23.87
CA SER A 258 15.42 9.21 -24.29
C SER A 258 16.75 8.71 -23.72
N SER A 259 17.74 8.60 -24.57
CA SER A 259 19.11 8.21 -24.20
C SER A 259 19.93 9.37 -23.63
N GLN A 260 19.33 10.50 -23.28
CA GLN A 260 20.04 11.59 -22.64
C GLN A 260 20.47 11.20 -21.23
N VAL A 261 21.76 11.09 -21.05
CA VAL A 261 22.41 10.74 -19.78
C VAL A 261 22.29 11.92 -18.81
N ARG A 262 21.75 11.68 -17.63
CA ARG A 262 21.80 12.61 -16.51
C ARG A 262 22.87 12.13 -15.54
N MET A 263 23.89 12.91 -15.27
CA MET A 263 24.88 12.58 -14.24
C MET A 263 24.22 12.66 -12.86
N ARG A 264 24.14 11.53 -12.16
CA ARG A 264 23.72 11.46 -10.74
C ARG A 264 24.89 11.85 -9.84
N ARG A 265 24.57 12.51 -8.72
CA ARG A 265 25.54 13.06 -7.78
C ARG A 265 26.27 11.99 -6.97
N ASN A 266 25.75 10.78 -6.85
CA ASN A 266 26.27 9.71 -5.99
C ASN A 266 26.39 8.38 -6.77
N ALA A 267 27.19 8.35 -7.80
CA ALA A 267 27.57 7.09 -8.43
C ALA A 267 28.48 6.32 -7.46
N TYR A 268 28.03 5.15 -7.00
CA TYR A 268 28.93 4.19 -6.35
C TYR A 268 29.93 3.65 -7.39
N PRO A 269 31.14 3.24 -6.98
CA PRO A 269 32.06 2.60 -7.89
C PRO A 269 31.41 1.39 -8.58
N GLY A 270 31.18 1.48 -9.90
CA GLY A 270 30.49 0.46 -10.71
C GLY A 270 29.06 0.83 -11.14
N ASP A 271 28.50 1.91 -10.63
CA ASP A 271 27.24 2.49 -11.13
C ASP A 271 27.57 3.56 -12.18
N THR A 272 26.95 3.48 -13.37
CA THR A 272 27.19 4.46 -14.45
C THR A 272 26.62 5.84 -14.13
N GLY A 273 25.82 5.97 -13.05
CA GLY A 273 25.17 7.23 -12.68
C GLY A 273 24.17 7.73 -13.71
N GLU A 274 23.74 6.87 -14.63
CA GLU A 274 22.81 7.20 -15.70
C GLU A 274 21.38 7.02 -15.22
N SER A 275 20.57 8.09 -15.23
CA SER A 275 19.11 7.98 -15.11
C SER A 275 18.48 8.10 -16.49
N VAL A 276 17.49 7.26 -16.77
CA VAL A 276 16.76 7.29 -18.04
C VAL A 276 15.66 8.30 -17.97
N ASN A 277 15.65 9.20 -18.93
CA ASN A 277 14.58 10.14 -19.11
C ASN A 277 13.57 9.62 -20.15
N LEU A 278 12.31 9.82 -19.86
CA LEU A 278 11.22 9.63 -20.81
C LEU A 278 10.91 10.98 -21.50
N GLN A 279 10.86 10.98 -22.81
CA GLN A 279 10.38 12.12 -23.58
C GLN A 279 8.87 11.95 -23.84
N PHE A 280 8.13 12.99 -23.52
CA PHE A 280 6.69 13.05 -23.75
C PHE A 280 6.39 13.94 -24.95
N ARG A 281 5.55 13.46 -25.87
CA ARG A 281 5.08 14.19 -27.04
C ARG A 281 3.56 14.12 -27.09
N GLY A 282 2.91 15.24 -27.30
CA GLY A 282 1.45 15.30 -27.35
C GLY A 282 0.96 16.60 -27.97
N ALA A 283 -0.31 16.60 -28.39
CA ALA A 283 -1.02 17.79 -28.80
C ALA A 283 -1.23 18.75 -27.60
N PRO A 284 -1.53 20.02 -27.85
CA PRO A 284 -1.93 20.95 -26.79
C PRO A 284 -3.08 20.37 -25.96
N GLY A 285 -3.02 20.55 -24.64
CA GLY A 285 -3.96 19.99 -23.69
C GLY A 285 -3.54 18.67 -23.05
N ASN A 286 -2.52 17.99 -23.59
CA ASN A 286 -1.93 16.84 -22.89
C ASN A 286 -1.09 17.28 -21.69
N PHE A 287 -1.06 16.44 -20.68
CA PHE A 287 -0.36 16.71 -19.40
C PHE A 287 0.50 15.54 -18.97
N ILE A 288 1.43 15.83 -18.07
CA ILE A 288 2.22 14.88 -17.29
C ILE A 288 2.11 15.22 -15.81
N VAL A 289 2.04 14.20 -14.98
CA VAL A 289 2.07 14.32 -13.51
C VAL A 289 3.40 13.76 -13.04
N VAL A 290 4.15 14.55 -12.29
CA VAL A 290 5.44 14.18 -11.73
C VAL A 290 5.44 14.32 -10.21
N GLN A 291 6.19 13.50 -9.54
CA GLN A 291 6.40 13.55 -8.09
C GLN A 291 7.82 14.03 -7.76
N PRO A 292 8.04 14.70 -6.60
CA PRO A 292 9.37 15.10 -6.14
C PRO A 292 10.11 13.88 -5.55
N TYR A 293 10.49 12.96 -6.42
CA TYR A 293 11.14 11.71 -6.04
C TYR A 293 12.39 11.52 -6.89
N GLU A 294 13.53 11.50 -6.24
CA GLU A 294 14.84 11.30 -6.82
C GLU A 294 15.49 10.09 -6.12
N VAL A 295 15.85 9.05 -6.89
CA VAL A 295 16.47 7.81 -6.39
C VAL A 295 17.93 7.77 -6.79
#